data_2e1384b0ed470e3f51088a4408792516
#
_entry.id   2e1384b0ed470e3f51088a4408792516
#
_cell.length_a   1.000
_cell.length_b   1.000
_cell.length_c   1.000
_cell.angle_alpha   90.00
_cell.angle_beta   90.00
_cell.angle_gamma   90.00
#
_symmetry.space_group_name_H-M   'P 1'
#
loop_
_entity.id
_entity.type
_entity.pdbx_description
1 polymer ?
#
loop_
_entity_poly.entity_id
_entity_poly.type
_entity_poly.pdbx_seq_one_letter_code
_entity_poly.pdbx_strand_id
1 'polypeptide(L)'
;MMLYEVILKNTPEDQVSIRLACLEPLIHYAYDQARFERFSALCKQAVSPVMRSMLNKPEDVKSMVKILLLQDTLPDKATGLPSGTGSAIARELLTKFRLTANPDMGRIILNELKMPLNTRRKYSQEELKAMADQLEAALICFRAAETEMDCTPETMLALARVRMQMGDLREASRLLSRAEGAAMTLGVDAPRILSGSSLSQDIASMRSQLEKYSQAEALVKRAYEDVNIAAAFLKARDYDQAVKYLEQAMKVARENTTFVQALQPVILNLQAEISAGREQWALSESQYGKLIAEWDALTPEDKEKLRNNLASIQLGELYNEIHRNWAGVCLKQKRTTEARRVLGKIGEVPAEEPERPASRRRRR
;
A
#
# COMPACT_ATOMS: atom_id res chain seq x y z
N MET A 1 -36.21 -31.81 -6.17
CA MET A 1 -36.71 -30.62 -5.43
C MET A 1 -37.98 -30.87 -4.64
N MET A 2 -39.07 -31.40 -5.23
CA MET A 2 -40.33 -31.68 -4.52
C MET A 2 -40.12 -32.56 -3.23
N LEU A 3 -39.24 -33.56 -3.27
CA LEU A 3 -38.96 -34.40 -2.12
C LEU A 3 -38.40 -33.61 -0.92
N TYR A 4 -37.43 -32.71 -1.16
CA TYR A 4 -36.84 -31.86 -0.11
C TYR A 4 -37.88 -30.92 0.52
N GLU A 5 -38.82 -30.39 -0.28
CA GLU A 5 -39.90 -29.55 0.22
C GLU A 5 -40.87 -30.33 1.12
N VAL A 6 -41.22 -31.54 0.71
CA VAL A 6 -42.09 -32.42 1.51
C VAL A 6 -41.40 -32.79 2.83
N ILE A 7 -40.13 -33.19 2.78
CA ILE A 7 -39.35 -33.51 3.98
C ILE A 7 -39.26 -32.28 4.90
N LEU A 8 -38.87 -31.11 4.34
CA LEU A 8 -38.73 -29.88 5.12
C LEU A 8 -40.04 -29.48 5.84
N LYS A 9 -41.19 -29.60 5.13
CA LYS A 9 -42.51 -29.27 5.67
C LYS A 9 -42.91 -30.16 6.84
N ASN A 10 -42.47 -31.44 6.81
CA ASN A 10 -42.81 -32.44 7.83
C ASN A 10 -41.74 -32.60 8.91
N THR A 11 -40.61 -31.88 8.80
CA THR A 11 -39.50 -31.95 9.76
C THR A 11 -39.71 -30.92 10.88
N PRO A 12 -39.76 -31.33 12.15
CA PRO A 12 -39.81 -30.43 13.29
C PRO A 12 -38.66 -29.41 13.30
N GLU A 13 -38.88 -28.26 13.97
CA GLU A 13 -37.88 -27.18 13.99
C GLU A 13 -36.59 -27.54 14.76
N ASP A 14 -36.70 -28.45 15.74
CA ASP A 14 -35.57 -28.94 16.52
C ASP A 14 -34.66 -29.92 15.78
N GLN A 15 -35.11 -30.47 14.66
CA GLN A 15 -34.30 -31.35 13.81
C GLN A 15 -33.42 -30.57 12.81
N VAL A 16 -32.51 -29.76 13.34
CA VAL A 16 -31.69 -28.80 12.58
C VAL A 16 -30.91 -29.46 11.45
N SER A 17 -30.25 -30.58 11.69
CA SER A 17 -29.45 -31.29 10.69
C SER A 17 -30.28 -31.70 9.47
N ILE A 18 -31.48 -32.22 9.67
CA ILE A 18 -32.37 -32.64 8.57
C ILE A 18 -32.91 -31.43 7.82
N ARG A 19 -33.28 -30.38 8.57
CA ARG A 19 -33.74 -29.13 7.96
C ARG A 19 -32.66 -28.46 7.09
N LEU A 20 -31.43 -28.38 7.58
CA LEU A 20 -30.29 -27.83 6.80
C LEU A 20 -29.98 -28.69 5.57
N ALA A 21 -30.00 -30.03 5.71
CA ALA A 21 -29.79 -30.93 4.58
C ALA A 21 -30.88 -30.82 3.49
N CYS A 22 -32.07 -30.32 3.82
CA CYS A 22 -33.12 -30.01 2.87
C CYS A 22 -33.03 -28.60 2.33
N LEU A 23 -32.70 -27.60 3.18
CA LEU A 23 -32.62 -26.19 2.81
C LEU A 23 -31.45 -25.88 1.86
N GLU A 24 -30.30 -26.46 2.12
CA GLU A 24 -29.10 -26.22 1.29
C GLU A 24 -29.35 -26.50 -0.21
N PRO A 25 -29.82 -27.68 -0.63
CA PRO A 25 -30.14 -27.95 -2.05
C PRO A 25 -31.26 -27.07 -2.61
N LEU A 26 -32.28 -26.73 -1.79
CA LEU A 26 -33.40 -25.89 -2.21
C LEU A 26 -32.92 -24.43 -2.45
N ILE A 27 -32.02 -23.94 -1.62
CA ILE A 27 -31.41 -22.62 -1.73
C ILE A 27 -30.56 -22.55 -2.99
N HIS A 28 -29.66 -23.52 -3.22
CA HIS A 28 -28.85 -23.58 -4.43
C HIS A 28 -29.73 -23.65 -5.69
N TYR A 29 -30.77 -24.46 -5.70
CA TYR A 29 -31.70 -24.53 -6.82
C TYR A 29 -32.42 -23.21 -7.07
N ALA A 30 -32.87 -22.52 -6.01
CA ALA A 30 -33.52 -21.21 -6.16
C ALA A 30 -32.53 -20.15 -6.69
N TYR A 31 -31.28 -20.21 -6.26
CA TYR A 31 -30.20 -19.36 -6.75
C TYR A 31 -29.94 -19.60 -8.25
N ASP A 32 -29.72 -20.83 -8.66
CA ASP A 32 -29.43 -21.22 -10.05
C ASP A 32 -30.58 -20.87 -11.03
N GLN A 33 -31.82 -20.92 -10.54
CA GLN A 33 -33.01 -20.55 -11.30
C GLN A 33 -33.34 -19.05 -11.22
N ALA A 34 -32.47 -18.22 -10.64
CA ALA A 34 -32.68 -16.78 -10.43
C ALA A 34 -33.99 -16.43 -9.70
N ARG A 35 -34.51 -17.32 -8.86
CA ARG A 35 -35.74 -17.13 -8.06
C ARG A 35 -35.42 -16.42 -6.74
N PHE A 36 -35.01 -15.17 -6.81
CA PHE A 36 -34.43 -14.46 -5.66
C PHE A 36 -35.37 -14.27 -4.46
N GLU A 37 -36.67 -14.09 -4.67
CA GLU A 37 -37.62 -14.01 -3.57
C GLU A 37 -37.68 -15.32 -2.78
N ARG A 38 -37.74 -16.46 -3.50
CA ARG A 38 -37.73 -17.79 -2.89
C ARG A 38 -36.38 -18.08 -2.22
N PHE A 39 -35.28 -17.73 -2.87
CA PHE A 39 -33.95 -17.79 -2.29
C PHE A 39 -33.88 -17.07 -0.95
N SER A 40 -34.30 -15.80 -0.93
CA SER A 40 -34.31 -14.99 0.30
C SER A 40 -35.16 -15.58 1.41
N ALA A 41 -36.36 -16.10 1.08
CA ALA A 41 -37.24 -16.74 2.05
C ALA A 41 -36.61 -18.01 2.67
N LEU A 42 -35.96 -18.85 1.85
CA LEU A 42 -35.27 -20.07 2.29
C LEU A 42 -34.04 -19.73 3.13
N CYS A 43 -33.25 -18.72 2.73
CA CYS A 43 -32.11 -18.25 3.51
C CYS A 43 -32.52 -17.73 4.89
N LYS A 44 -33.57 -16.90 4.96
CA LYS A 44 -34.12 -16.42 6.26
C LYS A 44 -34.55 -17.56 7.18
N GLN A 45 -35.11 -18.61 6.62
CA GLN A 45 -35.47 -19.79 7.39
C GLN A 45 -34.22 -20.53 7.89
N ALA A 46 -33.23 -20.75 7.03
CA ALA A 46 -31.98 -21.45 7.35
C ALA A 46 -31.15 -20.72 8.42
N VAL A 47 -31.01 -19.40 8.32
CA VAL A 47 -30.17 -18.60 9.20
C VAL A 47 -30.92 -17.95 10.36
N SER A 48 -32.11 -18.41 10.66
CA SER A 48 -32.90 -17.86 11.76
C SER A 48 -32.13 -17.95 13.08
N PRO A 49 -32.39 -17.04 14.07
CA PRO A 49 -31.76 -17.13 15.39
C PRO A 49 -32.01 -18.44 16.08
N VAL A 50 -33.19 -19.02 15.90
CA VAL A 50 -33.58 -20.32 16.45
C VAL A 50 -32.69 -21.42 15.89
N MET A 51 -32.57 -21.52 14.56
CA MET A 51 -31.69 -22.49 13.91
C MET A 51 -30.25 -22.37 14.38
N ARG A 52 -29.72 -21.12 14.47
CA ARG A 52 -28.34 -20.86 14.94
C ARG A 52 -28.10 -21.27 16.38
N SER A 53 -29.11 -21.08 17.26
CA SER A 53 -28.99 -21.47 18.68
C SER A 53 -28.97 -22.98 18.89
N MET A 54 -29.58 -23.75 17.99
CA MET A 54 -29.67 -25.21 18.03
C MET A 54 -28.51 -25.93 17.34
N LEU A 55 -27.56 -25.20 16.71
CA LEU A 55 -26.38 -25.80 16.09
C LEU A 55 -25.51 -26.47 17.17
N ASN A 56 -25.23 -27.76 16.97
CA ASN A 56 -24.41 -28.55 17.88
C ASN A 56 -23.39 -29.46 17.16
N LYS A 57 -23.49 -29.60 15.85
CA LYS A 57 -22.59 -30.44 15.04
C LYS A 57 -21.76 -29.59 14.09
N PRO A 58 -20.47 -29.89 13.92
CA PRO A 58 -19.59 -29.19 12.95
C PRO A 58 -20.13 -29.21 11.51
N GLU A 59 -20.77 -30.30 11.08
CA GLU A 59 -21.31 -30.45 9.72
C GLU A 59 -22.47 -29.49 9.47
N ASP A 60 -23.35 -29.32 10.45
CA ASP A 60 -24.49 -28.39 10.39
C ASP A 60 -23.97 -26.94 10.32
N VAL A 61 -22.87 -26.63 11.04
CA VAL A 61 -22.21 -25.33 10.98
C VAL A 61 -21.64 -25.08 9.58
N LYS A 62 -20.99 -26.08 8.98
CA LYS A 62 -20.44 -25.94 7.61
C LYS A 62 -21.55 -25.69 6.58
N SER A 63 -22.65 -26.43 6.63
CA SER A 63 -23.83 -26.24 5.77
C SER A 63 -24.41 -24.82 5.93
N MET A 64 -24.57 -24.36 7.17
CA MET A 64 -25.07 -23.00 7.44
C MET A 64 -24.11 -21.92 6.93
N VAL A 65 -22.81 -22.10 7.10
CA VAL A 65 -21.78 -21.17 6.61
C VAL A 65 -21.85 -21.06 5.09
N LYS A 66 -21.99 -22.15 4.33
CA LYS A 66 -22.16 -22.11 2.88
C LYS A 66 -23.38 -21.30 2.46
N ILE A 67 -24.51 -21.47 3.16
CA ILE A 67 -25.74 -20.70 2.90
C ILE A 67 -25.52 -19.21 3.17
N LEU A 68 -24.85 -18.84 4.26
CA LEU A 68 -24.51 -17.46 4.61
C LEU A 68 -23.59 -16.81 3.58
N LEU A 69 -22.57 -17.53 3.12
CA LEU A 69 -21.66 -17.01 2.09
C LEU A 69 -22.34 -16.85 0.74
N LEU A 70 -23.22 -17.79 0.35
CA LEU A 70 -24.00 -17.69 -0.87
C LEU A 70 -24.96 -16.49 -0.81
N GLN A 71 -25.55 -16.22 0.37
CA GLN A 71 -26.41 -15.06 0.59
C GLN A 71 -25.66 -13.73 0.33
N ASP A 72 -24.42 -13.60 0.77
CA ASP A 72 -23.61 -12.40 0.57
C ASP A 72 -23.18 -12.15 -0.90
N THR A 73 -23.36 -13.14 -1.79
CA THR A 73 -23.10 -12.94 -3.22
C THR A 73 -24.19 -12.15 -3.95
N LEU A 74 -25.35 -11.99 -3.33
CA LEU A 74 -26.48 -11.27 -3.90
C LEU A 74 -26.58 -9.82 -3.39
N PRO A 75 -27.15 -8.90 -4.19
CA PRO A 75 -27.36 -7.52 -3.76
C PRO A 75 -28.34 -7.44 -2.57
N ASP A 76 -28.15 -6.47 -1.70
CA ASP A 76 -28.95 -6.20 -0.50
C ASP A 76 -30.47 -6.20 -0.75
N LYS A 77 -30.89 -5.70 -1.92
CA LYS A 77 -32.30 -5.69 -2.34
C LYS A 77 -32.89 -7.08 -2.52
N ALA A 78 -32.08 -8.06 -2.90
CA ALA A 78 -32.54 -9.43 -3.12
C ALA A 78 -32.57 -10.25 -1.83
N THR A 79 -31.71 -9.95 -0.88
CA THR A 79 -31.57 -10.70 0.38
C THR A 79 -32.34 -10.05 1.54
N GLY A 80 -32.52 -8.74 1.48
CA GLY A 80 -33.09 -7.93 2.56
C GLY A 80 -32.19 -7.82 3.80
N LEU A 81 -30.90 -8.15 3.66
CA LEU A 81 -29.86 -8.01 4.67
C LEU A 81 -28.72 -7.15 4.10
N PRO A 82 -28.05 -6.32 4.91
CA PRO A 82 -26.86 -5.60 4.49
C PRO A 82 -25.76 -6.54 4.00
N SER A 83 -25.04 -6.15 2.95
CA SER A 83 -23.88 -6.90 2.42
C SER A 83 -22.86 -7.15 3.52
N GLY A 84 -22.28 -8.37 3.53
CA GLY A 84 -21.32 -8.79 4.55
C GLY A 84 -21.93 -9.33 5.85
N THR A 85 -23.27 -9.25 6.03
CA THR A 85 -23.93 -9.79 7.23
C THR A 85 -23.75 -11.32 7.33
N GLY A 86 -23.87 -12.02 6.20
CA GLY A 86 -23.66 -13.46 6.12
C GLY A 86 -22.23 -13.84 6.53
N SER A 87 -21.24 -13.17 5.99
CA SER A 87 -19.82 -13.39 6.32
C SER A 87 -19.51 -13.14 7.79
N ALA A 88 -20.09 -12.09 8.39
CA ALA A 88 -19.90 -11.79 9.80
C ALA A 88 -20.46 -12.91 10.71
N ILE A 89 -21.68 -13.39 10.43
CA ILE A 89 -22.30 -14.49 11.17
C ILE A 89 -21.52 -15.80 10.93
N ALA A 90 -21.11 -16.06 9.71
CA ALA A 90 -20.32 -17.25 9.37
C ALA A 90 -18.99 -17.29 10.13
N ARG A 91 -18.29 -16.16 10.23
CA ARG A 91 -17.06 -16.04 11.02
C ARG A 91 -17.29 -16.33 12.50
N GLU A 92 -18.35 -15.77 13.08
CA GLU A 92 -18.73 -16.03 14.47
C GLU A 92 -18.96 -17.53 14.71
N LEU A 93 -19.72 -18.19 13.83
CA LEU A 93 -20.00 -19.62 13.92
C LEU A 93 -18.74 -20.48 13.81
N LEU A 94 -17.90 -20.22 12.80
CA LEU A 94 -16.64 -20.96 12.61
C LEU A 94 -15.69 -20.79 13.81
N THR A 95 -15.65 -19.61 14.41
CA THR A 95 -14.85 -19.34 15.60
C THR A 95 -15.40 -20.07 16.81
N LYS A 96 -16.71 -19.99 17.06
CA LYS A 96 -17.40 -20.68 18.17
C LYS A 96 -17.18 -22.19 18.15
N PHE A 97 -17.21 -22.79 16.97
CA PHE A 97 -17.03 -24.24 16.80
C PHE A 97 -15.57 -24.63 16.52
N ARG A 98 -14.62 -23.72 16.65
CA ARG A 98 -13.17 -23.95 16.43
C ARG A 98 -12.83 -24.48 15.03
N LEU A 99 -13.60 -24.09 14.03
CA LEU A 99 -13.42 -24.44 12.63
C LEU A 99 -12.63 -23.38 11.85
N THR A 100 -11.67 -22.73 12.50
CA THR A 100 -10.92 -21.60 11.91
C THR A 100 -9.93 -22.01 10.83
N ALA A 101 -9.44 -23.26 10.85
CA ALA A 101 -8.60 -23.81 9.78
C ALA A 101 -9.48 -24.50 8.71
N ASN A 102 -10.40 -23.76 8.11
CA ASN A 102 -11.39 -24.24 7.16
C ASN A 102 -11.36 -23.38 5.89
N PRO A 103 -11.49 -23.97 4.68
CA PRO A 103 -11.57 -23.22 3.42
C PRO A 103 -12.62 -22.10 3.42
N ASP A 104 -13.76 -22.31 4.09
CA ASP A 104 -14.80 -21.29 4.18
C ASP A 104 -14.36 -20.05 4.98
N MET A 105 -13.53 -20.21 6.00
CA MET A 105 -12.90 -19.08 6.68
C MET A 105 -11.98 -18.29 5.73
N GLY A 106 -11.22 -18.97 4.90
CA GLY A 106 -10.41 -18.35 3.87
C GLY A 106 -11.25 -17.54 2.88
N ARG A 107 -12.39 -18.08 2.44
CA ARG A 107 -13.34 -17.37 1.56
C ARG A 107 -13.95 -16.14 2.24
N ILE A 108 -14.30 -16.22 3.52
CA ILE A 108 -14.80 -15.08 4.30
C ILE A 108 -13.76 -13.97 4.32
N ILE A 109 -12.52 -14.29 4.67
CA ILE A 109 -11.42 -13.32 4.71
C ILE A 109 -11.23 -12.65 3.34
N LEU A 110 -11.20 -13.43 2.26
CA LEU A 110 -11.03 -12.91 0.92
C LEU A 110 -12.18 -11.98 0.52
N ASN A 111 -13.43 -12.36 0.81
CA ASN A 111 -14.60 -11.53 0.51
C ASN A 111 -14.62 -10.21 1.29
N GLU A 112 -14.21 -10.21 2.56
CA GLU A 112 -14.10 -8.99 3.37
C GLU A 112 -13.06 -8.02 2.81
N LEU A 113 -11.96 -8.54 2.25
CA LEU A 113 -10.90 -7.73 1.65
C LEU A 113 -11.20 -7.28 0.21
N LYS A 114 -12.21 -7.87 -0.45
CA LYS A 114 -12.57 -7.54 -1.82
C LYS A 114 -12.87 -6.04 -2.02
N MET A 115 -13.72 -5.46 -1.18
CA MET A 115 -14.08 -4.04 -1.28
C MET A 115 -12.88 -3.13 -0.99
N PRO A 116 -12.13 -3.28 0.11
CA PRO A 116 -10.91 -2.54 0.34
C PRO A 116 -9.92 -2.60 -0.83
N LEU A 117 -9.63 -3.79 -1.35
CA LEU A 117 -8.65 -3.99 -2.42
C LEU A 117 -9.07 -3.37 -3.76
N ASN A 118 -10.38 -3.23 -4.02
CA ASN A 118 -10.90 -2.63 -5.24
C ASN A 118 -11.07 -1.11 -5.16
N THR A 119 -10.87 -0.50 -3.99
CA THR A 119 -10.92 0.95 -3.85
C THR A 119 -9.63 1.60 -4.35
N ARG A 120 -9.73 2.87 -4.80
CA ARG A 120 -8.56 3.70 -5.12
C ARG A 120 -7.96 4.40 -3.90
N ARG A 121 -8.39 4.02 -2.68
CA ARG A 121 -7.88 4.59 -1.45
C ARG A 121 -6.41 4.24 -1.27
N LYS A 122 -5.61 5.18 -0.80
CA LYS A 122 -4.25 4.92 -0.32
C LYS A 122 -4.33 4.39 1.11
N TYR A 123 -3.68 3.28 1.37
CA TYR A 123 -3.59 2.63 2.68
C TYR A 123 -2.27 2.96 3.35
N SER A 124 -2.27 3.04 4.69
CA SER A 124 -1.04 3.13 5.48
C SER A 124 -0.26 1.81 5.42
N GLN A 125 1.02 1.84 5.79
CA GLN A 125 1.84 0.61 5.87
C GLN A 125 1.29 -0.39 6.88
N GLU A 126 0.69 0.08 7.98
CA GLU A 126 0.05 -0.77 8.99
C GLU A 126 -1.21 -1.44 8.46
N GLU A 127 -2.07 -0.68 7.74
CA GLU A 127 -3.28 -1.24 7.09
C GLU A 127 -2.88 -2.29 6.04
N LEU A 128 -1.87 -2.01 5.21
CA LEU A 128 -1.38 -2.96 4.20
C LEU A 128 -0.81 -4.23 4.85
N LYS A 129 -0.07 -4.09 5.94
CA LYS A 129 0.44 -5.23 6.70
C LYS A 129 -0.69 -6.09 7.25
N ALA A 130 -1.70 -5.47 7.87
CA ALA A 130 -2.86 -6.18 8.38
C ALA A 130 -3.62 -6.93 7.28
N MET A 131 -3.79 -6.33 6.10
CA MET A 131 -4.38 -7.00 4.93
C MET A 131 -3.52 -8.18 4.45
N ALA A 132 -2.19 -8.02 4.41
CA ALA A 132 -1.29 -9.10 4.03
C ALA A 132 -1.40 -10.29 4.99
N ASP A 133 -1.37 -10.04 6.30
CA ASP A 133 -1.50 -11.07 7.33
C ASP A 133 -2.84 -11.83 7.22
N GLN A 134 -3.93 -11.11 6.91
CA GLN A 134 -5.24 -11.73 6.68
C GLN A 134 -5.27 -12.60 5.41
N LEU A 135 -4.67 -12.14 4.30
CA LEU A 135 -4.59 -12.92 3.06
C LEU A 135 -3.70 -14.17 3.23
N GLU A 136 -2.62 -14.07 4.00
CA GLU A 136 -1.79 -15.21 4.35
C GLU A 136 -2.57 -16.24 5.21
N ALA A 137 -3.38 -15.77 6.17
CA ALA A 137 -4.27 -16.63 6.93
C ALA A 137 -5.30 -17.33 6.03
N ALA A 138 -5.85 -16.64 5.04
CA ALA A 138 -6.75 -17.24 4.04
C ALA A 138 -6.05 -18.35 3.24
N LEU A 139 -4.80 -18.11 2.81
CA LEU A 139 -4.02 -19.15 2.10
C LEU A 139 -3.72 -20.37 2.98
N ILE A 140 -3.50 -20.18 4.28
CA ILE A 140 -3.35 -21.31 5.23
C ILE A 140 -4.64 -22.11 5.30
N CYS A 141 -5.81 -21.45 5.38
CA CYS A 141 -7.10 -22.12 5.38
C CYS A 141 -7.33 -22.94 4.10
N PHE A 142 -6.95 -22.42 2.94
CA PHE A 142 -7.08 -23.14 1.67
C PHE A 142 -6.15 -24.35 1.57
N ARG A 143 -4.94 -24.26 2.12
CA ARG A 143 -4.00 -25.41 2.16
C ARG A 143 -4.50 -26.55 3.07
N ALA A 144 -5.38 -26.27 4.01
CA ALA A 144 -6.00 -27.31 4.84
C ALA A 144 -7.08 -28.10 4.09
N ALA A 145 -7.45 -27.68 2.87
CA ALA A 145 -8.34 -28.44 2.00
C ALA A 145 -7.56 -29.58 1.31
N GLU A 146 -8.18 -30.74 1.16
CA GLU A 146 -7.57 -31.89 0.45
C GLU A 146 -7.44 -31.67 -1.07
N THR A 147 -8.20 -30.71 -1.61
CA THR A 147 -8.18 -30.33 -3.03
C THR A 147 -7.77 -28.88 -3.18
N GLU A 148 -7.09 -28.56 -4.28
CA GLU A 148 -6.79 -27.16 -4.62
C GLU A 148 -8.08 -26.37 -4.75
N MET A 149 -8.10 -25.22 -4.07
CA MET A 149 -9.26 -24.34 -4.05
C MET A 149 -9.17 -23.30 -5.16
N ASP A 150 -10.25 -23.10 -5.89
CA ASP A 150 -10.36 -22.10 -6.97
C ASP A 150 -10.00 -20.68 -6.51
N CYS A 151 -10.20 -20.38 -5.21
CA CYS A 151 -9.87 -19.09 -4.61
C CYS A 151 -8.36 -18.91 -4.32
N THR A 152 -7.54 -19.98 -4.41
CA THR A 152 -6.11 -19.91 -4.06
C THR A 152 -5.33 -18.98 -4.99
N PRO A 153 -5.42 -19.07 -6.34
CA PRO A 153 -4.71 -18.16 -7.24
C PRO A 153 -5.15 -16.71 -7.05
N GLU A 154 -6.44 -16.48 -6.82
CA GLU A 154 -6.99 -15.15 -6.60
C GLU A 154 -6.51 -14.52 -5.30
N THR A 155 -6.41 -15.31 -4.23
CA THR A 155 -5.86 -14.85 -2.96
C THR A 155 -4.37 -14.52 -3.09
N MET A 156 -3.60 -15.31 -3.85
CA MET A 156 -2.21 -15.00 -4.17
C MET A 156 -2.07 -13.71 -4.97
N LEU A 157 -2.97 -13.46 -5.93
CA LEU A 157 -3.02 -12.23 -6.71
C LEU A 157 -3.33 -11.02 -5.82
N ALA A 158 -4.31 -11.15 -4.92
CA ALA A 158 -4.65 -10.11 -3.95
C ALA A 158 -3.47 -9.79 -3.03
N LEU A 159 -2.79 -10.81 -2.51
CA LEU A 159 -1.59 -10.65 -1.69
C LEU A 159 -0.44 -10.00 -2.45
N ALA A 160 -0.22 -10.39 -3.72
CA ALA A 160 0.79 -9.76 -4.58
C ALA A 160 0.53 -8.26 -4.74
N ARG A 161 -0.74 -7.86 -4.92
CA ARG A 161 -1.15 -6.46 -5.01
C ARG A 161 -0.82 -5.67 -3.72
N VAL A 162 -1.11 -6.26 -2.56
CA VAL A 162 -0.78 -5.66 -1.27
C VAL A 162 0.74 -5.53 -1.10
N ARG A 163 1.50 -6.57 -1.42
CA ARG A 163 2.97 -6.55 -1.36
C ARG A 163 3.59 -5.51 -2.29
N MET A 164 3.02 -5.32 -3.51
CA MET A 164 3.43 -4.23 -4.40
C MET A 164 3.21 -2.85 -3.76
N GLN A 165 2.06 -2.62 -3.13
CA GLN A 165 1.77 -1.35 -2.45
C GLN A 165 2.67 -1.11 -1.23
N MET A 166 3.15 -2.17 -0.57
CA MET A 166 4.15 -2.11 0.49
C MET A 166 5.58 -1.84 -0.02
N GLY A 167 5.82 -1.93 -1.34
CA GLY A 167 7.15 -1.82 -1.94
C GLY A 167 7.93 -3.16 -1.97
N ASP A 168 7.34 -4.28 -1.53
CA ASP A 168 7.95 -5.60 -1.58
C ASP A 168 7.76 -6.25 -2.96
N LEU A 169 8.45 -5.68 -3.96
CA LEU A 169 8.31 -6.08 -5.37
C LEU A 169 8.80 -7.51 -5.63
N ARG A 170 9.77 -7.99 -4.84
CA ARG A 170 10.31 -9.35 -4.98
C ARG A 170 9.28 -10.39 -4.56
N GLU A 171 8.65 -10.22 -3.42
CA GLU A 171 7.60 -11.14 -2.95
C GLU A 171 6.36 -11.05 -3.83
N ALA A 172 5.98 -9.86 -4.29
CA ALA A 172 4.90 -9.68 -5.25
C ALA A 172 5.14 -10.48 -6.54
N SER A 173 6.35 -10.42 -7.11
CA SER A 173 6.71 -11.20 -8.30
C SER A 173 6.61 -12.72 -8.07
N ARG A 174 7.08 -13.18 -6.90
CA ARG A 174 6.98 -14.59 -6.51
C ARG A 174 5.53 -15.07 -6.40
N LEU A 175 4.68 -14.26 -5.79
CA LEU A 175 3.25 -14.55 -5.62
C LEU A 175 2.52 -14.58 -6.97
N LEU A 176 2.83 -13.65 -7.88
CA LEU A 176 2.25 -13.65 -9.23
C LEU A 176 2.61 -14.92 -10.03
N SER A 177 3.86 -15.36 -9.96
CA SER A 177 4.30 -16.60 -10.62
C SER A 177 3.61 -17.84 -10.04
N ARG A 178 3.40 -17.86 -8.72
CA ARG A 178 2.65 -18.94 -8.05
C ARG A 178 1.16 -18.91 -8.39
N ALA A 179 0.55 -17.73 -8.44
CA ALA A 179 -0.85 -17.56 -8.83
C ALA A 179 -1.09 -18.08 -10.26
N GLU A 180 -0.18 -17.75 -11.18
CA GLU A 180 -0.25 -18.23 -12.57
C GLU A 180 -0.13 -19.77 -12.66
N GLY A 181 0.87 -20.35 -11.94
CA GLY A 181 1.02 -21.81 -11.90
C GLY A 181 -0.21 -22.51 -11.33
N ALA A 182 -0.80 -22.00 -10.25
CA ALA A 182 -2.01 -22.55 -9.67
C ALA A 182 -3.23 -22.39 -10.63
N ALA A 183 -3.36 -21.25 -11.31
CA ALA A 183 -4.42 -21.04 -12.29
C ALA A 183 -4.31 -22.02 -13.49
N MET A 184 -3.09 -22.28 -13.96
CA MET A 184 -2.85 -23.27 -15.04
C MET A 184 -3.20 -24.70 -14.60
N THR A 185 -2.88 -25.08 -13.36
CA THR A 185 -3.18 -26.42 -12.83
C THR A 185 -4.69 -26.65 -12.73
N LEU A 186 -5.44 -25.61 -12.34
CA LEU A 186 -6.90 -25.69 -12.21
C LEU A 186 -7.62 -25.75 -13.55
N GLY A 187 -6.96 -25.42 -14.68
CA GLY A 187 -7.53 -25.51 -16.03
C GLY A 187 -8.76 -24.63 -16.26
N VAL A 188 -8.97 -23.63 -15.45
CA VAL A 188 -10.22 -22.86 -15.39
C VAL A 188 -9.92 -21.37 -15.50
N ASP A 189 -10.75 -20.67 -16.25
CA ASP A 189 -11.08 -19.26 -16.00
C ASP A 189 -11.67 -19.18 -14.59
N ALA A 190 -10.79 -19.17 -13.58
CA ALA A 190 -11.16 -19.23 -12.17
C ALA A 190 -12.17 -18.14 -11.79
N PRO A 191 -13.11 -18.42 -10.87
CA PRO A 191 -14.20 -17.52 -10.56
C PRO A 191 -13.70 -16.13 -10.14
N ARG A 192 -14.32 -15.12 -10.71
CA ARG A 192 -13.95 -13.70 -10.71
C ARG A 192 -14.36 -13.04 -9.39
N ILE A 193 -13.51 -13.02 -8.40
CA ILE A 193 -13.83 -12.32 -7.13
C ILE A 193 -13.37 -10.85 -7.18
N LEU A 194 -12.21 -10.54 -7.78
CA LEU A 194 -11.60 -9.20 -7.67
C LEU A 194 -11.90 -8.24 -8.84
N SER A 195 -12.19 -8.73 -10.03
CA SER A 195 -12.46 -7.85 -11.20
C SER A 195 -13.39 -8.52 -12.20
N GLY A 196 -14.00 -7.74 -13.09
CA GLY A 196 -14.79 -8.27 -14.22
C GLY A 196 -13.94 -8.89 -15.33
N SER A 197 -12.62 -8.95 -15.19
CA SER A 197 -11.62 -9.51 -16.11
C SER A 197 -11.28 -10.96 -15.77
N SER A 198 -10.66 -11.69 -16.70
CA SER A 198 -10.16 -13.04 -16.41
C SER A 198 -8.95 -12.97 -15.46
N LEU A 199 -8.74 -14.01 -14.66
CA LEU A 199 -7.59 -14.10 -13.75
C LEU A 199 -6.26 -13.95 -14.49
N SER A 200 -6.15 -14.51 -15.68
CA SER A 200 -4.97 -14.39 -16.55
C SER A 200 -4.72 -12.95 -17.01
N GLN A 201 -5.78 -12.19 -17.31
CA GLN A 201 -5.67 -10.76 -17.64
C GLN A 201 -5.22 -9.93 -16.43
N ASP A 202 -5.74 -10.25 -15.26
CA ASP A 202 -5.34 -9.56 -14.01
C ASP A 202 -3.88 -9.83 -13.64
N ILE A 203 -3.42 -11.08 -13.79
CA ILE A 203 -2.01 -11.46 -13.60
C ILE A 203 -1.11 -10.72 -14.60
N ALA A 204 -1.48 -10.70 -15.88
CA ALA A 204 -0.71 -10.00 -16.92
C ALA A 204 -0.65 -8.48 -16.65
N SER A 205 -1.78 -7.88 -16.27
CA SER A 205 -1.84 -6.46 -15.90
C SER A 205 -0.93 -6.14 -14.71
N MET A 206 -0.97 -6.96 -13.66
CA MET A 206 -0.12 -6.77 -12.50
C MET A 206 1.36 -7.00 -12.79
N ARG A 207 1.72 -7.94 -13.66
CA ARG A 207 3.10 -8.11 -14.14
C ARG A 207 3.61 -6.87 -14.85
N SER A 208 2.80 -6.30 -15.76
CA SER A 208 3.15 -5.05 -16.44
C SER A 208 3.34 -3.89 -15.44
N GLN A 209 2.50 -3.79 -14.42
CA GLN A 209 2.66 -2.80 -13.36
C GLN A 209 3.93 -3.04 -12.54
N LEU A 210 4.19 -4.28 -12.12
CA LEU A 210 5.38 -4.67 -11.37
C LEU A 210 6.66 -4.33 -12.14
N GLU A 211 6.68 -4.62 -13.45
CA GLU A 211 7.81 -4.29 -14.32
C GLU A 211 8.07 -2.78 -14.38
N LYS A 212 7.02 -1.98 -14.53
CA LYS A 212 7.12 -0.51 -14.48
C LYS A 212 7.66 -0.02 -13.12
N TYR A 213 7.20 -0.59 -12.01
CA TYR A 213 7.71 -0.24 -10.68
C TYR A 213 9.18 -0.63 -10.53
N SER A 214 9.57 -1.83 -10.96
CA SER A 214 10.96 -2.29 -10.92
C SER A 214 11.90 -1.42 -11.78
N GLN A 215 11.44 -1.03 -12.98
CA GLN A 215 12.18 -0.10 -13.83
C GLN A 215 12.30 1.29 -13.18
N ALA A 216 11.22 1.81 -12.59
CA ALA A 216 11.26 3.08 -11.88
C ALA A 216 12.21 3.03 -10.66
N GLU A 217 12.19 1.95 -9.88
CA GLU A 217 13.11 1.75 -8.76
C GLU A 217 14.56 1.72 -9.20
N ALA A 218 14.87 1.00 -10.29
CA ALA A 218 16.22 0.95 -10.86
C ALA A 218 16.69 2.34 -11.33
N LEU A 219 15.80 3.12 -11.96
CA LEU A 219 16.12 4.50 -12.38
C LEU A 219 16.38 5.41 -11.18
N VAL A 220 15.55 5.30 -10.11
CA VAL A 220 15.74 6.07 -8.88
C VAL A 220 17.07 5.71 -8.24
N LYS A 221 17.41 4.43 -8.12
CA LYS A 221 18.69 3.98 -7.58
C LYS A 221 19.87 4.56 -8.36
N ARG A 222 19.78 4.53 -9.69
CA ARG A 222 20.79 5.14 -10.56
C ARG A 222 20.91 6.66 -10.34
N ALA A 223 19.78 7.35 -10.18
CA ALA A 223 19.81 8.79 -9.89
C ALA A 223 20.50 9.10 -8.54
N TYR A 224 20.31 8.26 -7.51
CA TYR A 224 21.06 8.38 -6.25
C TYR A 224 22.57 8.15 -6.45
N GLU A 225 22.95 7.17 -7.24
CA GLU A 225 24.36 6.91 -7.57
C GLU A 225 24.97 8.12 -8.32
N ASP A 226 24.25 8.68 -9.29
CA ASP A 226 24.69 9.87 -10.04
C ASP A 226 24.86 11.08 -9.10
N VAL A 227 23.96 11.31 -8.15
CA VAL A 227 24.09 12.38 -7.13
C VAL A 227 25.32 12.17 -6.26
N ASN A 228 25.58 10.95 -5.79
CA ASN A 228 26.76 10.63 -4.99
C ASN A 228 28.07 10.83 -5.77
N ILE A 229 28.09 10.46 -7.04
CA ILE A 229 29.22 10.67 -7.94
C ILE A 229 29.44 12.18 -8.15
N ALA A 230 28.38 12.95 -8.38
CA ALA A 230 28.43 14.40 -8.51
C ALA A 230 29.01 15.07 -7.25
N ALA A 231 28.58 14.64 -6.07
CA ALA A 231 29.13 15.13 -4.81
C ALA A 231 30.63 14.82 -4.65
N ALA A 232 31.09 13.65 -5.13
CA ALA A 232 32.52 13.33 -5.13
C ALA A 232 33.32 14.24 -6.08
N PHE A 233 32.84 14.50 -7.31
CA PHE A 233 33.46 15.43 -8.22
C PHE A 233 33.46 16.87 -7.69
N LEU A 234 32.37 17.29 -7.01
CA LEU A 234 32.32 18.58 -6.35
C LEU A 234 33.44 18.74 -5.30
N LYS A 235 33.65 17.73 -4.46
CA LYS A 235 34.77 17.69 -3.49
C LYS A 235 36.14 17.77 -4.17
N ALA A 236 36.26 17.15 -5.35
CA ALA A 236 37.47 17.20 -6.16
C ALA A 236 37.61 18.53 -6.96
N ARG A 237 36.62 19.41 -6.88
CA ARG A 237 36.54 20.70 -7.66
C ARG A 237 36.42 20.47 -9.16
N ASP A 238 36.03 19.30 -9.62
CA ASP A 238 35.70 19.02 -11.00
C ASP A 238 34.21 19.35 -11.25
N TYR A 239 33.92 20.63 -11.38
CA TYR A 239 32.57 21.15 -11.50
C TYR A 239 31.88 20.71 -12.80
N ASP A 240 32.60 20.43 -13.86
CA ASP A 240 32.02 20.04 -15.14
C ASP A 240 31.49 18.61 -15.10
N GLN A 241 32.26 17.70 -14.51
CA GLN A 241 31.77 16.34 -14.28
C GLN A 241 30.63 16.32 -13.27
N ALA A 242 30.73 17.11 -12.20
CA ALA A 242 29.64 17.20 -11.23
C ALA A 242 28.31 17.63 -11.88
N VAL A 243 28.33 18.68 -12.74
CA VAL A 243 27.13 19.13 -13.47
C VAL A 243 26.57 18.03 -14.34
N LYS A 244 27.41 17.33 -15.10
CA LYS A 244 26.96 16.26 -16.00
C LYS A 244 26.17 15.16 -15.26
N TYR A 245 26.66 14.70 -14.11
CA TYR A 245 25.97 13.70 -13.31
C TYR A 245 24.70 14.23 -12.66
N LEU A 246 24.69 15.50 -12.21
CA LEU A 246 23.46 16.12 -11.69
C LEU A 246 22.39 16.30 -12.77
N GLU A 247 22.77 16.61 -14.01
CA GLU A 247 21.82 16.68 -15.13
C GLU A 247 21.20 15.33 -15.44
N GLN A 248 21.99 14.24 -15.36
CA GLN A 248 21.45 12.86 -15.50
C GLN A 248 20.46 12.54 -14.39
N ALA A 249 20.82 12.80 -13.14
CA ALA A 249 19.92 12.61 -12.00
C ALA A 249 18.66 13.47 -12.11
N MET A 250 18.77 14.74 -12.54
CA MET A 250 17.63 15.64 -12.72
C MET A 250 16.69 15.16 -13.83
N LYS A 251 17.20 14.56 -14.91
CA LYS A 251 16.38 14.00 -15.98
C LYS A 251 15.50 12.88 -15.44
N VAL A 252 16.07 11.94 -14.70
CA VAL A 252 15.32 10.87 -14.04
C VAL A 252 14.28 11.47 -13.09
N ALA A 253 14.67 12.53 -12.36
CA ALA A 253 13.83 13.26 -11.46
C ALA A 253 12.56 13.83 -12.11
N ARG A 254 12.66 14.40 -13.26
CA ARG A 254 11.54 14.99 -14.00
C ARG A 254 10.59 13.94 -14.59
N GLU A 255 11.11 12.80 -14.97
CA GLU A 255 10.33 11.71 -15.60
C GLU A 255 9.56 10.86 -14.57
N ASN A 256 9.99 10.84 -13.29
CA ASN A 256 9.44 9.98 -12.24
C ASN A 256 8.99 10.77 -11.00
N THR A 257 7.89 11.50 -11.12
CA THR A 257 7.41 12.48 -10.13
C THR A 257 7.13 11.92 -8.74
N THR A 258 6.86 10.62 -8.58
CA THR A 258 6.46 10.04 -7.29
C THR A 258 7.65 9.73 -6.37
N PHE A 259 8.79 9.33 -6.94
CA PHE A 259 9.99 8.92 -6.16
C PHE A 259 11.04 10.02 -6.03
N VAL A 260 10.94 11.06 -6.81
CA VAL A 260 12.03 12.00 -7.07
C VAL A 260 11.84 13.36 -6.41
N GLN A 261 10.66 13.67 -5.90
CA GLN A 261 10.47 14.87 -5.08
C GLN A 261 11.49 14.96 -3.94
N ALA A 262 11.96 13.79 -3.46
CA ALA A 262 12.94 13.70 -2.41
C ALA A 262 14.39 14.02 -2.85
N LEU A 263 14.77 13.71 -4.11
CA LEU A 263 16.12 14.01 -4.63
C LEU A 263 16.28 15.45 -5.08
N GLN A 264 15.19 16.11 -5.44
CA GLN A 264 15.25 17.48 -5.99
C GLN A 264 15.94 18.46 -5.04
N PRO A 265 15.66 18.52 -3.73
CA PRO A 265 16.37 19.40 -2.81
C PRO A 265 17.87 19.14 -2.74
N VAL A 266 18.29 17.87 -2.79
CA VAL A 266 19.71 17.47 -2.76
C VAL A 266 20.42 17.94 -4.03
N ILE A 267 19.79 17.70 -5.18
CA ILE A 267 20.35 18.12 -6.49
C ILE A 267 20.48 19.65 -6.55
N LEU A 268 19.47 20.39 -6.12
CA LEU A 268 19.49 21.85 -6.09
C LEU A 268 20.56 22.40 -5.13
N ASN A 269 20.76 21.75 -3.97
CA ASN A 269 21.83 22.11 -3.04
C ASN A 269 23.20 21.95 -3.70
N LEU A 270 23.48 20.80 -4.32
CA LEU A 270 24.74 20.56 -5.02
C LEU A 270 24.96 21.52 -6.21
N GLN A 271 23.91 21.88 -6.95
CA GLN A 271 23.99 22.90 -8.01
C GLN A 271 24.37 24.27 -7.47
N ALA A 272 23.79 24.65 -6.32
CA ALA A 272 24.14 25.90 -5.65
C ALA A 272 25.59 25.91 -5.16
N GLU A 273 26.09 24.79 -4.65
CA GLU A 273 27.49 24.62 -4.24
C GLU A 273 28.45 24.69 -5.44
N ILE A 274 28.11 24.09 -6.59
CA ILE A 274 28.86 24.16 -7.82
C ILE A 274 28.94 25.63 -8.29
N SER A 275 27.81 26.34 -8.28
CA SER A 275 27.77 27.76 -8.63
C SER A 275 28.67 28.60 -7.71
N ALA A 276 28.66 28.31 -6.41
CA ALA A 276 29.56 28.94 -5.44
C ALA A 276 31.03 28.61 -5.71
N GLY A 277 31.35 27.37 -6.06
CA GLY A 277 32.69 26.91 -6.38
C GLY A 277 33.25 27.55 -7.66
N ARG A 278 32.37 27.88 -8.60
CA ARG A 278 32.69 28.66 -9.84
C ARG A 278 32.65 30.16 -9.63
N GLU A 279 32.55 30.64 -8.39
CA GLU A 279 32.45 32.06 -8.04
C GLU A 279 31.22 32.78 -8.62
N GLN A 280 30.20 32.04 -9.05
CA GLN A 280 28.93 32.58 -9.56
C GLN A 280 27.98 32.89 -8.37
N TRP A 281 28.39 33.80 -7.50
CA TRP A 281 27.77 34.09 -6.21
C TRP A 281 26.29 34.44 -6.31
N ALA A 282 25.89 35.30 -7.25
CA ALA A 282 24.51 35.71 -7.42
C ALA A 282 23.59 34.53 -7.83
N LEU A 283 24.10 33.62 -8.68
CA LEU A 283 23.38 32.45 -9.11
C LEU A 283 23.21 31.47 -7.93
N SER A 284 24.29 31.21 -7.18
CA SER A 284 24.27 30.36 -5.99
C SER A 284 23.26 30.86 -4.94
N GLU A 285 23.27 32.16 -4.65
CA GLU A 285 22.31 32.76 -3.72
C GLU A 285 20.86 32.60 -4.18
N SER A 286 20.61 32.86 -5.48
CA SER A 286 19.27 32.66 -6.05
C SER A 286 18.80 31.22 -5.91
N GLN A 287 19.69 30.25 -6.11
CA GLN A 287 19.38 28.81 -5.97
C GLN A 287 19.08 28.44 -4.51
N TYR A 288 19.90 28.87 -3.55
CA TYR A 288 19.63 28.65 -2.12
C TYR A 288 18.33 29.32 -1.67
N GLY A 289 18.08 30.56 -2.11
CA GLY A 289 16.86 31.27 -1.78
C GLY A 289 15.61 30.55 -2.27
N LYS A 290 15.62 30.04 -3.50
CA LYS A 290 14.52 29.22 -4.04
C LYS A 290 14.34 27.93 -3.26
N LEU A 291 15.41 27.21 -3.00
CA LEU A 291 15.39 25.94 -2.29
C LEU A 291 14.78 26.09 -0.88
N ILE A 292 15.17 27.13 -0.16
CA ILE A 292 14.62 27.41 1.18
C ILE A 292 13.16 27.84 1.09
N ALA A 293 12.78 28.67 0.12
CA ALA A 293 11.39 29.07 -0.06
C ALA A 293 10.49 27.87 -0.40
N GLU A 294 10.94 26.96 -1.27
CA GLU A 294 10.22 25.72 -1.58
C GLU A 294 10.11 24.83 -0.34
N TRP A 295 11.17 24.71 0.46
CA TRP A 295 11.16 23.94 1.70
C TRP A 295 10.22 24.52 2.76
N ASP A 296 10.25 25.85 2.94
CA ASP A 296 9.40 26.53 3.91
C ASP A 296 7.91 26.44 3.54
N ALA A 297 7.60 26.35 2.23
CA ALA A 297 6.25 26.18 1.71
C ALA A 297 5.68 24.76 1.88
N LEU A 298 6.52 23.74 2.16
CA LEU A 298 6.05 22.38 2.38
C LEU A 298 5.22 22.27 3.65
N THR A 299 4.12 21.52 3.58
CA THR A 299 3.33 21.19 4.76
C THR A 299 4.11 20.26 5.71
N PRO A 300 3.77 20.20 7.01
CA PRO A 300 4.38 19.24 7.93
C PRO A 300 4.23 17.80 7.44
N GLU A 301 3.08 17.46 6.82
CA GLU A 301 2.83 16.12 6.27
C GLU A 301 3.74 15.81 5.07
N ASP A 302 4.00 16.79 4.20
CA ASP A 302 4.89 16.58 3.05
C ASP A 302 6.36 16.49 3.48
N LYS A 303 6.76 17.26 4.51
CA LYS A 303 8.07 17.12 5.15
C LYS A 303 8.27 15.74 5.76
N GLU A 304 7.24 15.18 6.40
CA GLU A 304 7.27 13.83 6.96
C GLU A 304 7.34 12.76 5.85
N LYS A 305 6.57 12.91 4.77
CA LYS A 305 6.66 12.02 3.59
C LYS A 305 8.06 12.04 2.97
N LEU A 306 8.65 13.23 2.81
CA LEU A 306 10.02 13.37 2.33
C LEU A 306 11.02 12.67 3.25
N ARG A 307 10.88 12.82 4.57
CA ARG A 307 11.73 12.16 5.57
C ARG A 307 11.64 10.65 5.48
N ASN A 308 10.44 10.10 5.31
CA ASN A 308 10.22 8.65 5.21
C ASN A 308 10.76 8.07 3.88
N ASN A 309 10.68 8.84 2.80
CA ASN A 309 11.23 8.44 1.48
C ASN A 309 12.76 8.54 1.42
N LEU A 310 13.38 9.35 2.28
CA LEU A 310 14.82 9.57 2.37
C LEU A 310 15.38 9.05 3.70
N ALA A 311 14.99 7.83 4.10
CA ALA A 311 15.48 7.23 5.35
C ALA A 311 17.03 7.17 5.44
N SER A 312 17.74 7.36 4.34
CA SER A 312 19.19 7.46 4.26
C SER A 312 19.75 8.90 4.28
N ILE A 313 18.89 9.93 4.16
CA ILE A 313 19.30 11.34 4.20
C ILE A 313 18.57 11.99 5.38
N GLN A 314 19.34 12.47 6.36
CA GLN A 314 18.78 13.19 7.50
C GLN A 314 18.32 14.57 7.01
N LEU A 315 17.03 14.69 6.69
CA LEU A 315 16.45 15.91 6.11
C LEU A 315 16.61 17.14 7.00
N GLY A 316 16.64 16.95 8.33
CA GLY A 316 16.95 18.03 9.26
C GLY A 316 18.39 18.55 9.10
N GLU A 317 19.33 17.64 8.83
CA GLU A 317 20.72 18.01 8.55
C GLU A 317 20.84 18.68 7.19
N LEU A 318 20.12 18.19 6.17
CA LEU A 318 20.13 18.83 4.85
C LEU A 318 19.64 20.29 4.91
N TYR A 319 18.56 20.57 5.65
CA TYR A 319 18.06 21.93 5.85
C TYR A 319 19.13 22.82 6.51
N ASN A 320 19.78 22.33 7.55
CA ASN A 320 20.84 23.03 8.25
C ASN A 320 22.07 23.21 7.35
N GLU A 321 22.43 22.20 6.59
CA GLU A 321 23.54 22.25 5.62
C GLU A 321 23.32 23.31 4.54
N ILE A 322 22.12 23.38 3.96
CA ILE A 322 21.74 24.41 3.00
C ILE A 322 21.95 25.81 3.59
N HIS A 323 21.53 26.03 4.83
CA HIS A 323 21.70 27.34 5.49
C HIS A 323 23.17 27.65 5.77
N ARG A 324 23.97 26.66 6.21
CA ARG A 324 25.42 26.82 6.42
C ARG A 324 26.13 27.16 5.11
N ASN A 325 25.80 26.45 4.03
CA ASN A 325 26.39 26.68 2.70
C ASN A 325 26.05 28.07 2.17
N TRP A 326 24.78 28.50 2.30
CA TRP A 326 24.37 29.84 1.92
C TRP A 326 25.06 30.92 2.76
N ALA A 327 25.13 30.76 4.07
CA ALA A 327 25.88 31.66 4.93
C ALA A 327 27.37 31.75 4.52
N GLY A 328 27.97 30.63 4.14
CA GLY A 328 29.34 30.58 3.59
C GLY A 328 29.50 31.42 2.34
N VAL A 329 28.54 31.39 1.44
CA VAL A 329 28.52 32.27 0.23
C VAL A 329 28.45 33.75 0.62
N CYS A 330 27.56 34.11 1.55
CA CYS A 330 27.45 35.47 2.06
C CYS A 330 28.74 35.95 2.73
N LEU A 331 29.42 35.12 3.50
CA LEU A 331 30.70 35.44 4.14
C LEU A 331 31.82 35.69 3.10
N LYS A 332 31.88 34.89 2.07
CA LYS A 332 32.83 35.09 0.97
C LYS A 332 32.65 36.44 0.24
N GLN A 333 31.41 36.91 0.18
CA GLN A 333 31.05 38.23 -0.33
C GLN A 333 31.18 39.35 0.71
N LYS A 334 31.72 39.07 1.91
CA LYS A 334 31.83 40.01 3.03
C LYS A 334 30.49 40.54 3.57
N ARG A 335 29.41 39.80 3.33
CA ARG A 335 28.04 40.15 3.79
C ARG A 335 27.72 39.47 5.14
N THR A 336 28.44 39.88 6.18
CA THR A 336 28.41 39.26 7.50
C THR A 336 27.02 39.33 8.17
N THR A 337 26.31 40.45 8.01
CA THR A 337 24.96 40.63 8.58
C THR A 337 23.97 39.62 7.99
N GLU A 338 24.05 39.36 6.70
CA GLU A 338 23.17 38.41 6.02
C GLU A 338 23.51 36.98 6.36
N ALA A 339 24.78 36.64 6.46
CA ALA A 339 25.24 35.34 6.91
C ALA A 339 24.68 35.02 8.34
N ARG A 340 24.74 36.01 9.26
CA ARG A 340 24.14 35.89 10.59
C ARG A 340 22.63 35.66 10.54
N ARG A 341 21.91 36.37 9.66
CA ARG A 341 20.46 36.20 9.49
C ARG A 341 20.11 34.78 9.00
N VAL A 342 20.90 34.27 8.07
CA VAL A 342 20.70 32.92 7.51
C VAL A 342 20.96 31.85 8.57
N LEU A 343 22.07 31.94 9.32
CA LEU A 343 22.41 31.02 10.40
C LEU A 343 21.46 31.12 11.58
N GLY A 344 20.90 32.29 11.85
CA GLY A 344 19.90 32.49 12.90
C GLY A 344 18.63 31.66 12.70
N LYS A 345 18.26 31.30 11.45
CA LYS A 345 17.14 30.44 11.13
C LYS A 345 17.31 29.00 11.64
N ILE A 346 18.56 28.54 11.79
CA ILE A 346 18.90 27.20 12.30
C ILE A 346 19.46 27.22 13.73
N GLY A 347 19.38 28.39 14.41
CA GLY A 347 19.88 28.56 15.77
C GLY A 347 21.39 28.66 15.90
N GLU A 348 22.13 28.74 14.79
CA GLU A 348 23.58 28.87 14.74
C GLU A 348 23.94 30.35 14.50
N VAL A 349 24.17 31.11 15.56
CA VAL A 349 24.69 32.48 15.44
C VAL A 349 26.19 32.44 15.64
N PRO A 350 27.02 32.95 14.68
CA PRO A 350 28.46 33.08 14.90
C PRO A 350 28.72 33.97 16.13
N ALA A 351 29.60 33.51 17.00
CA ALA A 351 30.05 34.34 18.12
C ALA A 351 30.50 35.72 17.62
N GLU A 352 30.08 36.77 18.29
CA GLU A 352 30.54 38.13 17.95
C GLU A 352 32.07 38.17 18.03
N GLU A 353 32.74 38.48 16.90
CA GLU A 353 34.13 38.88 17.00
C GLU A 353 34.17 40.10 17.92
N PRO A 354 34.97 40.03 18.99
CA PRO A 354 35.08 41.18 19.89
C PRO A 354 35.51 42.39 19.05
N GLU A 355 34.71 43.44 19.08
CA GLU A 355 35.05 44.71 18.41
C GLU A 355 36.50 45.07 18.77
N ARG A 356 37.39 45.10 17.76
CA ARG A 356 38.73 45.57 17.97
C ARG A 356 38.61 47.01 18.50
N PRO A 357 39.12 47.30 19.70
CA PRO A 357 38.99 48.62 20.26
C PRO A 357 39.62 49.62 19.28
N ALA A 358 38.85 50.62 18.89
CA ALA A 358 39.26 51.66 18.00
C ALA A 358 40.60 52.24 18.48
N SER A 359 41.68 52.00 17.73
CA SER A 359 43.00 52.54 18.06
C SER A 359 42.88 54.03 18.24
N ARG A 360 42.97 54.49 19.48
CA ARG A 360 43.08 55.92 19.80
C ARG A 360 44.23 56.51 18.96
N ARG A 361 43.90 57.18 17.87
CA ARG A 361 44.85 58.07 17.17
C ARG A 361 45.28 59.12 18.21
N ARG A 362 46.47 58.90 18.76
CA ARG A 362 47.17 59.97 19.47
C ARG A 362 47.43 61.09 18.46
N ARG A 363 46.72 62.21 18.61
CA ARG A 363 47.13 63.47 18.00
C ARG A 363 48.43 63.88 18.73
N ARG A 364 49.50 64.02 17.99
CA ARG A 364 50.62 64.92 18.31
C ARG A 364 50.51 66.17 17.45
#